data_a369292ddbb14d550c846463c9ab330f
#
_entry.id   a369292ddbb14d550c846463c9ab330f
#
_cell.length_a   1.000
_cell.length_b   1.000
_cell.length_c   1.000
_cell.angle_alpha   90.00
_cell.angle_beta   90.00
_cell.angle_gamma   90.00
#
_symmetry.space_group_name_H-M   'P 1'
#
loop_
_entity.id
_entity.type
_entity.pdbx_description
1 polymer ?
#
loop_
_entity_poly.entity_id
_entity_poly.type
_entity_poly.pdbx_seq_one_letter_code
_entity_poly.pdbx_strand_id
1 'polypeptide(L)'
;MKTIVALVDFSDATPGVIEQTQKMAHAFNAQVVVLHAVPKEPVVLELGLASPVILAVPSEEVVQADYARLLRIRDKFTQAGVGATVQQLREGGVGRLVEESARLNADLLVLGSHRHSAVYHWFIGNFASDALKLAHCPVLVVPAAASA
;
A
#
# COMPACT_ATOMS: atom_id res chain seq x y z
N MET A 1 -11.60 16.79 -4.65
CA MET A 1 -10.87 15.51 -4.58
C MET A 1 -11.44 14.58 -5.64
N LYS A 2 -10.61 14.14 -6.58
CA LYS A 2 -11.05 13.31 -7.71
C LYS A 2 -10.36 11.95 -7.74
N THR A 3 -9.10 11.88 -7.29
CA THR A 3 -8.28 10.68 -7.32
C THR A 3 -7.71 10.38 -5.95
N ILE A 4 -7.99 9.19 -5.44
CA ILE A 4 -7.42 8.66 -4.20
C ILE A 4 -6.52 7.49 -4.56
N VAL A 5 -5.28 7.53 -4.10
CA VAL A 5 -4.34 6.42 -4.25
C VAL A 5 -4.24 5.68 -2.92
N ALA A 6 -4.52 4.39 -2.93
CA ALA A 6 -4.40 3.51 -1.77
C ALA A 6 -3.19 2.58 -1.94
N LEU A 7 -2.27 2.62 -0.98
CA LEU A 7 -1.10 1.73 -0.95
C LEU A 7 -1.44 0.49 -0.13
N VAL A 8 -1.32 -0.68 -0.71
CA VAL A 8 -1.58 -1.96 -0.06
C VAL A 8 -0.36 -2.87 -0.11
N ASP A 9 -0.13 -3.58 0.98
CA ASP A 9 0.97 -4.53 1.14
C ASP A 9 0.49 -5.91 1.61
N PHE A 10 -0.83 -6.11 1.64
CA PHE A 10 -1.52 -7.32 2.12
C PHE A 10 -1.27 -7.65 3.59
N SER A 11 -0.82 -6.69 4.37
CA SER A 11 -0.71 -6.81 5.83
C SER A 11 -2.06 -6.70 6.54
N ASP A 12 -2.02 -6.79 7.86
CA ASP A 12 -3.16 -6.58 8.74
C ASP A 12 -3.76 -5.16 8.69
N ALA A 13 -3.00 -4.17 8.18
CA ALA A 13 -3.52 -2.82 7.95
C ALA A 13 -4.36 -2.71 6.65
N THR A 14 -4.19 -3.61 5.70
CA THR A 14 -4.84 -3.54 4.39
C THR A 14 -6.37 -3.45 4.46
N PRO A 15 -7.09 -4.25 5.28
CA PRO A 15 -8.55 -4.10 5.39
C PRO A 15 -8.99 -2.70 5.83
N GLY A 16 -8.30 -2.11 6.79
CA GLY A 16 -8.56 -0.75 7.25
C GLY A 16 -8.29 0.30 6.17
N VAL A 17 -7.20 0.13 5.40
CA VAL A 17 -6.89 1.01 4.26
C VAL A 17 -8.01 0.96 3.23
N ILE A 18 -8.50 -0.23 2.87
CA ILE A 18 -9.59 -0.39 1.92
C ILE A 18 -10.86 0.29 2.45
N GLU A 19 -11.23 0.03 3.71
CA GLU A 19 -12.44 0.61 4.32
C GLU A 19 -12.40 2.13 4.34
N GLN A 20 -11.31 2.73 4.82
CA GLN A 20 -11.18 4.19 4.87
C GLN A 20 -11.14 4.81 3.47
N THR A 21 -10.47 4.16 2.53
CA THR A 21 -10.45 4.59 1.13
C THR A 21 -11.86 4.59 0.53
N GLN A 22 -12.66 3.55 0.79
CA GLN A 22 -14.06 3.49 0.34
C GLN A 22 -14.89 4.65 0.90
N LYS A 23 -14.78 4.91 2.21
CA LYS A 23 -15.49 6.03 2.87
C LYS A 23 -15.13 7.37 2.23
N MET A 24 -13.85 7.61 2.00
CA MET A 24 -13.39 8.85 1.39
C MET A 24 -13.83 8.95 -0.08
N ALA A 25 -13.73 7.86 -0.84
CA ALA A 25 -14.17 7.83 -2.23
C ALA A 25 -15.66 8.12 -2.39
N HIS A 26 -16.50 7.57 -1.52
CA HIS A 26 -17.93 7.90 -1.49
C HIS A 26 -18.18 9.35 -1.13
N ALA A 27 -17.54 9.87 -0.07
CA ALA A 27 -17.74 11.23 0.40
C ALA A 27 -17.40 12.29 -0.66
N PHE A 28 -16.39 12.01 -1.48
CA PHE A 28 -15.90 12.96 -2.50
C PHE A 28 -16.25 12.57 -3.94
N ASN A 29 -16.95 11.46 -4.15
CA ASN A 29 -17.22 10.89 -5.47
C ASN A 29 -15.92 10.73 -6.29
N ALA A 30 -14.90 10.15 -5.66
CA ALA A 30 -13.57 10.03 -6.21
C ALA A 30 -13.33 8.65 -6.83
N GLN A 31 -12.41 8.59 -7.80
CA GLN A 31 -11.85 7.35 -8.33
C GLN A 31 -10.72 6.85 -7.43
N VAL A 32 -10.54 5.54 -7.37
CA VAL A 32 -9.49 4.92 -6.56
C VAL A 32 -8.46 4.23 -7.46
N VAL A 33 -7.19 4.42 -7.15
CA VAL A 33 -6.11 3.62 -7.71
C VAL A 33 -5.43 2.88 -6.57
N VAL A 34 -5.43 1.56 -6.62
CA VAL A 34 -4.76 0.72 -5.63
C VAL A 34 -3.37 0.39 -6.15
N LEU A 35 -2.35 0.79 -5.40
CA LEU A 35 -0.95 0.52 -5.72
C LEU A 35 -0.38 -0.55 -4.78
N HIS A 36 0.39 -1.46 -5.35
CA HIS A 36 1.19 -2.44 -4.63
C HIS A 36 2.60 -2.47 -5.22
N ALA A 37 3.63 -2.47 -4.38
CA ALA A 37 5.00 -2.55 -4.82
C ALA A 37 5.54 -3.98 -4.66
N VAL A 38 6.20 -4.45 -5.72
CA VAL A 38 6.98 -5.70 -5.72
C VAL A 38 8.45 -5.32 -5.73
N PRO A 39 9.24 -5.79 -4.78
CA PRO A 39 10.66 -5.46 -4.77
C PRO A 39 11.42 -6.20 -5.86
N LYS A 40 12.47 -5.57 -6.28
CA LYS A 40 13.40 -6.08 -7.28
C LYS A 40 14.64 -6.73 -6.66
N GLU A 41 14.96 -6.36 -5.43
CA GLU A 41 16.14 -6.81 -4.70
C GLU A 41 15.75 -7.36 -3.32
N PRO A 42 16.56 -8.29 -2.76
CA PRO A 42 16.34 -8.75 -1.40
C PRO A 42 16.41 -7.59 -0.40
N VAL A 43 15.52 -7.58 0.58
CA VAL A 43 15.52 -6.59 1.65
C VAL A 43 16.17 -7.20 2.89
N VAL A 44 17.16 -6.53 3.42
CA VAL A 44 17.84 -6.91 4.67
C VAL A 44 17.21 -6.16 5.83
N LEU A 45 16.75 -6.90 6.83
CA LEU A 45 16.16 -6.37 8.04
C LEU A 45 17.08 -6.55 9.22
N GLU A 46 17.48 -5.45 9.84
CA GLU A 46 18.18 -5.45 11.12
C GLU A 46 17.14 -5.31 12.25
N LEU A 47 16.79 -6.41 12.86
CA LEU A 47 15.76 -6.48 13.91
C LEU A 47 16.35 -6.57 15.32
N GLY A 48 17.63 -6.25 15.50
CA GLY A 48 18.31 -6.45 16.78
C GLY A 48 18.53 -7.93 17.13
N LEU A 49 18.38 -8.83 16.19
CA LEU A 49 18.66 -10.26 16.32
C LEU A 49 20.14 -10.52 16.05
N ALA A 50 20.61 -11.73 16.44
CA ALA A 50 22.00 -12.15 16.23
C ALA A 50 22.41 -12.21 14.74
N SER A 51 21.41 -12.32 13.84
CA SER A 51 21.63 -12.29 12.39
C SER A 51 20.53 -11.47 11.70
N PRO A 52 20.86 -10.74 10.63
CA PRO A 52 19.85 -10.03 9.86
C PRO A 52 18.87 -11.01 9.20
N VAL A 53 17.62 -10.60 9.07
CA VAL A 53 16.62 -11.32 8.29
C VAL A 53 16.68 -10.83 6.86
N ILE A 54 16.83 -11.74 5.92
CA ILE A 54 16.83 -11.42 4.49
C ILE A 54 15.49 -11.86 3.90
N LEU A 55 14.74 -10.89 3.40
CA LEU A 55 13.54 -11.15 2.63
C LEU A 55 13.92 -11.29 1.16
N ALA A 56 13.74 -12.47 0.62
CA ALA A 56 14.04 -12.76 -0.78
C ALA A 56 13.11 -12.00 -1.73
N VAL A 57 13.59 -11.78 -2.95
CA VAL A 57 12.74 -11.28 -4.04
C VAL A 57 11.60 -12.28 -4.29
N PRO A 58 10.33 -11.85 -4.35
CA PRO A 58 9.22 -12.74 -4.64
C PRO A 58 9.41 -13.47 -5.98
N SER A 59 9.03 -14.74 -6.02
CA SER A 59 8.96 -15.49 -7.28
C SER A 59 7.85 -14.91 -8.19
N GLU A 60 7.94 -15.20 -9.48
CA GLU A 60 6.89 -14.77 -10.43
C GLU A 60 5.51 -15.33 -10.04
N GLU A 61 5.45 -16.53 -9.47
CA GLU A 61 4.19 -17.12 -8.97
C GLU A 61 3.58 -16.29 -7.84
N VAL A 62 4.40 -15.81 -6.89
CA VAL A 62 3.95 -14.93 -5.81
C VAL A 62 3.48 -13.59 -6.38
N VAL A 63 4.22 -13.02 -7.33
CA VAL A 63 3.85 -11.76 -7.99
C VAL A 63 2.50 -11.88 -8.69
N GLN A 64 2.24 -12.98 -9.39
CA GLN A 64 0.96 -13.24 -10.05
C GLN A 64 -0.17 -13.47 -9.05
N ALA A 65 0.09 -14.19 -7.95
CA ALA A 65 -0.89 -14.39 -6.88
C ALA A 65 -1.26 -13.05 -6.20
N ASP A 66 -0.28 -12.19 -5.97
CA ASP A 66 -0.52 -10.86 -5.41
C ASP A 66 -1.31 -9.95 -6.38
N TYR A 67 -1.05 -10.04 -7.66
CA TYR A 67 -1.86 -9.34 -8.65
C TYR A 67 -3.32 -9.80 -8.64
N ALA A 68 -3.56 -11.10 -8.52
CA ALA A 68 -4.91 -11.65 -8.37
C ALA A 68 -5.60 -11.12 -7.09
N ARG A 69 -4.85 -10.94 -6.00
CA ARG A 69 -5.37 -10.29 -4.77
C ARG A 69 -5.74 -8.83 -5.00
N LEU A 70 -4.94 -8.08 -5.77
CA LEU A 70 -5.26 -6.71 -6.16
C LEU A 70 -6.57 -6.63 -6.96
N LEU A 71 -6.77 -7.55 -7.89
CA LEU A 71 -8.01 -7.61 -8.66
C LEU A 71 -9.23 -7.86 -7.77
N ARG A 72 -9.11 -8.71 -6.74
CA ARG A 72 -10.17 -8.90 -5.74
C ARG A 72 -10.44 -7.65 -4.91
N ILE A 73 -9.41 -6.88 -4.58
CA ILE A 73 -9.57 -5.58 -3.91
C ILE A 73 -10.31 -4.59 -4.82
N ARG A 74 -9.93 -4.49 -6.08
CA ARG A 74 -10.66 -3.68 -7.07
C ARG A 74 -12.14 -4.05 -7.11
N ASP A 75 -12.44 -5.33 -7.16
CA ASP A 75 -13.83 -5.81 -7.25
C ASP A 75 -14.64 -5.44 -6.00
N LYS A 76 -14.03 -5.42 -4.81
CA LYS A 76 -14.67 -4.90 -3.59
C LYS A 76 -15.05 -3.43 -3.71
N PHE A 77 -14.19 -2.59 -4.27
CA PHE A 77 -14.51 -1.19 -4.54
C PHE A 77 -15.65 -1.06 -5.53
N THR A 78 -15.59 -1.80 -6.63
CA THR A 78 -16.64 -1.79 -7.66
C THR A 78 -17.99 -2.24 -7.12
N GLN A 79 -18.03 -3.30 -6.31
CA GLN A 79 -19.25 -3.77 -5.64
C GLN A 79 -19.82 -2.73 -4.67
N ALA A 80 -18.95 -1.91 -4.08
CA ALA A 80 -19.35 -0.79 -3.22
C ALA A 80 -19.74 0.48 -4.02
N GLY A 81 -19.77 0.42 -5.35
CA GLY A 81 -20.12 1.57 -6.20
C GLY A 81 -18.99 2.58 -6.40
N VAL A 82 -17.74 2.20 -6.12
CA VAL A 82 -16.56 3.05 -6.28
C VAL A 82 -15.77 2.60 -7.51
N GLY A 83 -15.50 3.52 -8.43
CA GLY A 83 -14.61 3.24 -9.57
C GLY A 83 -13.17 3.01 -9.08
N ALA A 84 -12.59 1.86 -9.43
CA ALA A 84 -11.25 1.50 -8.98
C ALA A 84 -10.43 0.82 -10.08
N THR A 85 -9.14 1.13 -10.08
CA THR A 85 -8.11 0.44 -10.88
C THR A 85 -6.99 -0.04 -9.97
N VAL A 86 -6.17 -0.96 -10.45
CA VAL A 86 -5.04 -1.50 -9.70
C VAL A 86 -3.76 -1.42 -10.51
N GLN A 87 -2.65 -1.18 -9.85
CA GLN A 87 -1.31 -1.23 -10.44
C GLN A 87 -0.35 -1.95 -9.51
N GLN A 88 0.45 -2.82 -10.09
CA GLN A 88 1.55 -3.48 -9.40
C GLN A 88 2.86 -2.92 -9.95
N LEU A 89 3.62 -2.24 -9.09
CA LEU A 89 4.91 -1.67 -9.44
C LEU A 89 6.01 -2.66 -9.14
N ARG A 90 6.78 -3.03 -10.15
CA ARG A 90 7.85 -4.03 -10.04
C ARG A 90 9.21 -3.46 -9.62
N GLU A 91 9.25 -2.21 -9.27
CA GLU A 91 10.49 -1.53 -8.86
C GLU A 91 10.21 -0.59 -7.71
N GLY A 92 11.02 -0.66 -6.70
CA GLY A 92 11.18 0.41 -5.76
C GLY A 92 10.45 0.29 -4.44
N GLY A 93 10.81 1.20 -3.56
CA GLY A 93 10.25 1.41 -2.24
C GLY A 93 9.24 2.55 -2.23
N VAL A 94 9.17 3.22 -1.07
CA VAL A 94 8.24 4.33 -0.83
C VAL A 94 8.37 5.47 -1.85
N GLY A 95 9.58 5.81 -2.26
CA GLY A 95 9.82 6.88 -3.24
C GLY A 95 9.11 6.61 -4.57
N ARG A 96 9.20 5.38 -5.07
CA ARG A 96 8.55 4.98 -6.32
C ARG A 96 7.03 5.01 -6.23
N LEU A 97 6.46 4.58 -5.10
CA LEU A 97 5.02 4.63 -4.85
C LEU A 97 4.50 6.07 -4.78
N VAL A 98 5.24 6.93 -4.09
CA VAL A 98 4.89 8.37 -4.00
C VAL A 98 5.03 9.07 -5.36
N GLU A 99 6.08 8.77 -6.10
CA GLU A 99 6.28 9.29 -7.46
C GLU A 99 5.14 8.87 -8.40
N GLU A 100 4.72 7.60 -8.35
CA GLU A 100 3.59 7.13 -9.15
C GLU A 100 2.28 7.79 -8.71
N SER A 101 2.06 8.00 -7.42
CA SER A 101 0.88 8.73 -6.94
C SER A 101 0.84 10.18 -7.46
N ALA A 102 1.99 10.82 -7.57
CA ALA A 102 2.10 12.15 -8.17
C ALA A 102 1.78 12.13 -9.68
N ARG A 103 2.26 11.13 -10.41
CA ARG A 103 1.93 10.94 -11.85
C ARG A 103 0.43 10.72 -12.07
N LEU A 104 -0.22 10.05 -11.14
CA LEU A 104 -1.67 9.81 -11.17
C LEU A 104 -2.48 11.04 -10.73
N ASN A 105 -1.82 12.15 -10.40
CA ASN A 105 -2.45 13.36 -9.86
C ASN A 105 -3.32 13.04 -8.62
N ALA A 106 -2.78 12.27 -7.70
CA ALA A 106 -3.47 11.92 -6.48
C ALA A 106 -3.81 13.15 -5.64
N ASP A 107 -5.06 13.26 -5.23
CA ASP A 107 -5.52 14.30 -4.29
C ASP A 107 -5.41 13.83 -2.83
N LEU A 108 -5.31 12.52 -2.62
CA LEU A 108 -5.13 11.88 -1.33
C LEU A 108 -4.35 10.58 -1.50
N LEU A 109 -3.38 10.37 -0.63
CA LEU A 109 -2.66 9.12 -0.48
C LEU A 109 -3.11 8.44 0.81
N VAL A 110 -3.54 7.17 0.72
CA VAL A 110 -3.96 6.38 1.88
C VAL A 110 -3.00 5.22 2.06
N LEU A 111 -2.48 5.04 3.25
CA LEU A 111 -1.57 3.95 3.58
C LEU A 111 -1.79 3.43 5.00
N GLY A 112 -1.35 2.22 5.26
CA GLY A 112 -1.43 1.62 6.59
C GLY A 112 -0.18 1.89 7.43
N SER A 113 -0.35 1.92 8.74
CA SER A 113 0.76 1.85 9.68
C SER A 113 0.77 0.50 10.38
N HIS A 114 1.95 -0.09 10.55
CA HIS A 114 2.12 -1.34 11.25
C HIS A 114 2.49 -1.10 12.70
N ARG A 115 1.78 -1.74 13.63
CA ARG A 115 2.10 -1.65 15.05
C ARG A 115 3.17 -2.65 15.48
N HIS A 116 3.31 -3.80 14.81
CA HIS A 116 4.04 -4.94 15.36
C HIS A 116 4.72 -5.86 14.37
N SER A 117 5.04 -5.52 13.17
CA SER A 117 5.79 -6.54 12.48
C SER A 117 6.69 -6.10 11.37
N ALA A 118 7.87 -6.44 11.61
CA ALA A 118 8.91 -6.76 10.71
C ALA A 118 8.57 -7.85 9.66
N VAL A 119 7.43 -8.48 9.72
CA VAL A 119 7.13 -9.69 8.93
C VAL A 119 6.45 -9.37 7.59
N TYR A 120 5.87 -8.20 7.44
CA TYR A 120 5.12 -7.85 6.23
C TYR A 120 5.85 -6.80 5.39
N HIS A 121 6.79 -7.29 4.71
CA HIS A 121 7.29 -7.02 3.39
C HIS A 121 7.95 -5.66 3.14
N TRP A 122 7.26 -4.58 2.83
CA TRP A 122 7.90 -3.49 2.11
C TRP A 122 7.74 -2.15 2.82
N PHE A 123 6.87 -2.13 3.81
CA PHE A 123 6.57 -0.97 4.62
C PHE A 123 7.19 -1.08 6.02
N ILE A 124 8.44 -1.52 6.04
CA ILE A 124 9.19 -1.73 7.27
C ILE A 124 9.81 -0.43 7.72
N GLY A 125 9.77 -0.17 9.02
CA GLY A 125 10.36 1.00 9.63
C GLY A 125 9.51 2.25 9.42
N ASN A 126 10.11 3.28 8.86
CA ASN A 126 9.52 4.62 8.74
C ASN A 126 8.77 4.85 7.43
N PHE A 127 8.15 3.82 6.83
CA PHE A 127 7.46 3.98 5.54
C PHE A 127 6.47 5.14 5.54
N ALA A 128 5.60 5.21 6.56
CA ALA A 128 4.64 6.31 6.67
C ALA A 128 5.33 7.67 6.83
N SER A 129 6.39 7.74 7.62
CA SER A 129 7.20 8.94 7.79
C SER A 129 7.87 9.37 6.48
N ASP A 130 8.43 8.42 5.74
CA ASP A 130 9.08 8.72 4.46
C ASP A 130 8.07 9.11 3.40
N ALA A 131 6.90 8.46 3.37
CA ALA A 131 5.80 8.86 2.50
C ALA A 131 5.34 10.29 2.79
N LEU A 132 5.22 10.67 4.05
CA LEU A 132 4.86 12.04 4.46
C LEU A 132 5.88 13.08 4.01
N LYS A 133 7.18 12.76 4.04
CA LYS A 133 8.24 13.67 3.59
C LYS A 133 8.24 13.87 2.08
N LEU A 134 7.85 12.85 1.32
CA LEU A 134 7.95 12.83 -0.13
C LEU A 134 6.62 13.16 -0.84
N ALA A 135 5.49 13.04 -0.13
CA ALA A 135 4.17 13.19 -0.72
C ALA A 135 3.90 14.61 -1.24
N HIS A 136 3.22 14.69 -2.38
CA HIS A 136 2.79 15.93 -3.00
C HIS A 136 1.31 16.25 -2.71
N CYS A 137 0.63 15.42 -1.93
CA CYS A 137 -0.76 15.57 -1.53
C CYS A 137 -0.94 15.15 -0.06
N PRO A 138 -2.08 15.45 0.56
CA PRO A 138 -2.41 14.93 1.89
C PRO A 138 -2.26 13.42 1.99
N VAL A 139 -1.82 12.95 3.15
CA VAL A 139 -1.61 11.53 3.44
C VAL A 139 -2.49 11.12 4.62
N LEU A 140 -3.32 10.12 4.41
CA LEU A 140 -4.10 9.48 5.46
C LEU A 140 -3.39 8.19 5.90
N VAL A 141 -2.93 8.15 7.14
CA VAL A 141 -2.31 6.97 7.72
C VAL A 141 -3.35 6.21 8.54
N VAL A 142 -3.63 4.98 8.14
CA VAL A 142 -4.62 4.12 8.79
C VAL A 142 -3.89 3.13 9.71
N PRO A 143 -4.16 3.16 11.01
CA PRO A 143 -3.54 2.19 11.92
C PRO A 143 -4.05 0.78 11.64
N ALA A 144 -3.18 -0.22 11.84
CA ALA A 144 -3.61 -1.61 11.85
C ALA A 144 -4.66 -1.82 12.95
N ALA A 145 -5.65 -2.66 12.68
CA ALA A 145 -6.66 -3.00 13.67
C ALA A 145 -5.97 -3.55 14.94
N ALA A 146 -6.47 -3.14 16.10
CA ALA A 146 -6.01 -3.73 17.35
C ALA A 146 -6.31 -5.21 17.32
N SER A 147 -5.28 -6.06 17.53
CA SER A 147 -5.53 -7.48 17.78
C SER A 147 -6.32 -7.62 19.06
N ALA A 148 -7.46 -8.25 18.92
CA ALA A 148 -8.30 -8.59 20.07
C ALA A 148 -7.60 -9.61 20.97
#